data_d0a5a33d2d6803f66d94990eb0f2c976
#
_entry.id   d0a5a33d2d6803f66d94990eb0f2c976
#
_cell.length_a   1.000
_cell.length_b   1.000
_cell.length_c   1.000
_cell.angle_alpha   90.00
_cell.angle_beta   90.00
_cell.angle_gamma   90.00
#
_symmetry.space_group_name_H-M   'P 1'
#
loop_
_entity.id
_entity.type
_entity.pdbx_description
1 polymer ?
#
loop_
_entity_poly.entity_id
_entity_poly.type
_entity_poly.pdbx_seq_one_letter_code
_entity_poly.pdbx_strand_id
1 'polypeptide(L)'
;MHYAKIKYRTIENGEGIRISLFVSGCNLRCKGCHNAQAWDFSYGNEFTEETEKKIIDFAKDNSYISGLTVLGGEPFDPRNQETLARFVKRFKEETNKSIWCYTGYVLEKDLLADNGRAHTQYTKDFLNSIDVLIDGPFDIDQRDLTLPFRGSRNQRILKMKDLNLKI
;
A
#
# COMPACT_ATOMS: atom_id res chain seq x y z
N MET A 1 -0.23 -2.14 -14.55
CA MET A 1 0.43 -1.41 -13.44
C MET A 1 1.93 -1.66 -13.47
N HIS A 2 2.74 -0.69 -13.05
CA HIS A 2 4.20 -0.88 -12.88
C HIS A 2 4.58 -0.82 -11.39
N TYR A 3 5.77 -1.32 -11.08
CA TYR A 3 6.36 -1.24 -9.75
C TYR A 3 7.84 -0.86 -9.83
N ALA A 4 8.29 -0.04 -8.88
CA ALA A 4 9.67 0.42 -8.79
C ALA A 4 10.61 -0.69 -8.33
N LYS A 5 10.21 -1.43 -7.29
CA LYS A 5 10.97 -2.59 -6.77
C LYS A 5 10.14 -3.44 -5.80
N ILE A 6 10.65 -4.65 -5.54
CA ILE A 6 10.18 -5.54 -4.50
C ILE A 6 11.36 -5.84 -3.56
N LYS A 7 11.14 -5.68 -2.25
CA LYS A 7 12.08 -6.13 -1.23
C LYS A 7 11.43 -7.29 -0.48
N TYR A 8 12.06 -8.45 -0.50
CA TYR A 8 11.49 -9.67 0.09
C TYR A 8 11.66 -9.79 1.60
N ARG A 9 12.49 -8.94 2.23
CA ARG A 9 12.72 -8.92 3.68
C ARG A 9 12.94 -7.48 4.12
N THR A 10 11.93 -6.89 4.76
CA THR A 10 11.98 -5.54 5.32
C THR A 10 11.39 -5.54 6.71
N ILE A 11 11.87 -4.66 7.58
CA ILE A 11 11.36 -4.43 8.93
C ILE A 11 10.87 -2.99 9.13
N GLU A 12 11.21 -2.12 8.19
CA GLU A 12 10.93 -0.68 8.26
C GLU A 12 9.50 -0.30 7.81
N ASN A 13 8.78 -1.21 7.16
CA ASN A 13 7.49 -0.90 6.51
C ASN A 13 6.30 -1.62 7.17
N GLY A 14 6.35 -1.87 8.46
CA GLY A 14 5.29 -2.53 9.22
C GLY A 14 5.85 -3.54 10.20
N GLU A 15 4.98 -4.10 11.04
CA GLU A 15 5.37 -5.05 12.09
C GLU A 15 5.84 -6.40 11.49
N GLY A 16 6.94 -6.92 12.05
CA GLY A 16 7.55 -8.19 11.63
C GLY A 16 8.39 -8.07 10.37
N ILE A 17 8.81 -9.21 9.83
CA ILE A 17 9.55 -9.26 8.55
C ILE A 17 8.54 -9.34 7.41
N ARG A 18 8.61 -8.41 6.47
CA ARG A 18 7.59 -8.25 5.44
C ARG A 18 8.16 -8.23 4.03
N ILE A 19 7.35 -8.61 3.07
CA ILE A 19 7.62 -8.31 1.67
C ILE A 19 7.10 -6.90 1.41
N SER A 20 7.93 -6.02 0.85
CA SER A 20 7.53 -4.66 0.48
C SER A 20 7.45 -4.51 -1.03
N LEU A 21 6.25 -4.26 -1.55
CA LEU A 21 5.99 -3.94 -2.95
C LEU A 21 5.89 -2.42 -3.10
N PHE A 22 6.87 -1.83 -3.78
CA PHE A 22 6.90 -0.40 -4.10
C PHE A 22 6.28 -0.19 -5.49
N VAL A 23 5.01 0.21 -5.52
CA VAL A 23 4.30 0.49 -6.78
C VAL A 23 4.78 1.79 -7.43
N SER A 24 4.50 1.95 -8.71
CA SER A 24 4.77 3.16 -9.49
C SER A 24 3.46 3.88 -9.84
N GLY A 25 3.57 5.19 -10.05
CA GLY A 25 2.47 6.09 -10.32
C GLY A 25 1.93 6.76 -9.05
N CYS A 26 2.01 8.11 -9.03
CA CYS A 26 1.46 8.93 -7.97
C CYS A 26 1.16 10.34 -8.48
N ASN A 27 -0.09 10.78 -8.33
CA ASN A 27 -0.52 12.13 -8.68
C ASN A 27 -0.45 13.14 -7.54
N LEU A 28 -0.18 12.69 -6.30
CA LEU A 28 -0.16 13.57 -5.12
C LEU A 28 1.03 14.52 -5.10
N ARG A 29 2.20 14.07 -5.58
CA ARG A 29 3.42 14.87 -5.73
C ARG A 29 3.79 15.68 -4.49
N CYS A 30 3.76 15.04 -3.33
CA CYS A 30 4.05 15.66 -2.04
C CYS A 30 5.42 16.35 -2.04
N LYS A 31 5.50 17.58 -1.50
CA LYS A 31 6.76 18.30 -1.34
C LYS A 31 7.71 17.50 -0.44
N GLY A 32 8.95 17.30 -0.90
CA GLY A 32 9.95 16.54 -0.15
C GLY A 32 9.75 15.02 -0.19
N CYS A 33 8.92 14.51 -1.11
CA CYS A 33 8.78 13.08 -1.33
C CYS A 33 10.14 12.46 -1.66
N HIS A 34 10.58 11.46 -0.89
CA HIS A 34 11.85 10.77 -1.10
C HIS A 34 11.81 9.71 -2.21
N ASN A 35 10.65 9.49 -2.81
CA ASN A 35 10.44 8.53 -3.90
C ASN A 35 9.83 9.19 -5.16
N ALA A 36 10.27 10.41 -5.49
CA ALA A 36 9.70 11.20 -6.59
C ALA A 36 9.79 10.51 -7.97
N GLN A 37 10.78 9.64 -8.17
CA GLN A 37 10.89 8.84 -9.38
C GLN A 37 9.70 7.89 -9.59
N ALA A 38 9.06 7.45 -8.52
CA ALA A 38 7.88 6.60 -8.59
C ALA A 38 6.57 7.38 -8.87
N TRP A 39 6.63 8.69 -9.15
CA TRP A 39 5.46 9.44 -9.63
C TRP A 39 5.08 9.02 -11.05
N ASP A 40 6.06 8.62 -11.87
CA ASP A 40 5.82 8.12 -13.22
C ASP A 40 5.18 6.72 -13.15
N PHE A 41 4.04 6.56 -13.84
CA PHE A 41 3.29 5.30 -13.89
C PHE A 41 3.98 4.20 -14.69
N SER A 42 4.93 4.56 -15.53
CA SER A 42 5.75 3.62 -16.31
C SER A 42 7.10 3.29 -15.67
N TYR A 43 7.41 3.89 -14.52
CA TYR A 43 8.70 3.68 -13.86
C TYR A 43 8.85 2.25 -13.35
N GLY A 44 10.02 1.66 -13.59
CA GLY A 44 10.39 0.32 -13.14
C GLY A 44 9.90 -0.79 -14.06
N ASN A 45 9.33 -1.84 -13.49
CA ASN A 45 8.95 -3.05 -14.22
C ASN A 45 7.43 -3.21 -14.28
N GLU A 46 6.94 -3.88 -15.30
CA GLU A 46 5.53 -4.27 -15.38
C GLU A 46 5.18 -5.30 -14.31
N PHE A 47 4.04 -5.09 -13.63
CA PHE A 47 3.53 -5.99 -12.62
C PHE A 47 2.66 -7.05 -13.28
N THR A 48 3.25 -8.23 -13.49
CA THR A 48 2.65 -9.36 -14.21
C THR A 48 2.14 -10.44 -13.25
N GLU A 49 1.34 -11.37 -13.75
CA GLU A 49 0.91 -12.56 -12.99
C GLU A 49 2.10 -13.41 -12.50
N GLU A 50 3.20 -13.46 -13.27
CA GLU A 50 4.42 -14.11 -12.82
C GLU A 50 5.04 -13.42 -11.61
N THR A 51 5.00 -12.07 -11.59
CA THR A 51 5.46 -11.27 -10.44
C THR A 51 4.58 -11.52 -9.22
N GLU A 52 3.26 -11.53 -9.39
CA GLU A 52 2.31 -11.89 -8.31
C GLU A 52 2.63 -13.26 -7.72
N LYS A 53 2.76 -14.25 -8.59
CA LYS A 53 3.07 -15.64 -8.20
C LYS A 53 4.38 -15.72 -7.41
N LYS A 54 5.46 -15.07 -7.86
CA LYS A 54 6.74 -15.02 -7.13
C LYS A 54 6.62 -14.46 -5.74
N ILE A 55 5.83 -13.40 -5.53
CA ILE A 55 5.60 -12.81 -4.21
C ILE A 55 4.84 -13.80 -3.30
N ILE A 56 3.78 -14.41 -3.82
CA ILE A 56 2.94 -15.35 -3.07
C ILE A 56 3.75 -16.61 -2.70
N ASP A 57 4.45 -17.21 -3.65
CA ASP A 57 5.27 -18.41 -3.42
C ASP A 57 6.35 -18.12 -2.35
N PHE A 58 7.05 -16.98 -2.46
CA PHE A 58 8.02 -16.59 -1.46
C PHE A 58 7.40 -16.46 -0.06
N ALA A 59 6.21 -15.87 0.04
CA ALA A 59 5.51 -15.74 1.33
C ALA A 59 5.08 -17.10 1.89
N LYS A 60 4.69 -18.05 1.04
CA LYS A 60 4.30 -19.42 1.45
C LYS A 60 5.50 -20.23 1.91
N ASP A 61 6.60 -20.16 1.17
CA ASP A 61 7.81 -20.93 1.43
C ASP A 61 8.61 -20.44 2.65
N ASN A 62 8.32 -19.23 3.13
CA ASN A 62 9.06 -18.61 4.24
C ASN A 62 8.10 -18.26 5.40
N SER A 63 8.01 -19.18 6.38
CA SER A 63 7.12 -19.03 7.54
C SER A 63 7.40 -17.79 8.40
N TYR A 64 8.64 -17.28 8.41
CA TYR A 64 9.05 -16.08 9.15
C TYR A 64 8.51 -14.78 8.54
N ILE A 65 8.01 -14.80 7.30
CA ILE A 65 7.39 -13.63 6.68
C ILE A 65 6.03 -13.36 7.35
N SER A 66 5.89 -12.20 7.95
CA SER A 66 4.66 -11.77 8.64
C SER A 66 3.57 -11.28 7.68
N GLY A 67 3.95 -10.83 6.48
CA GLY A 67 2.99 -10.37 5.50
C GLY A 67 3.54 -9.52 4.37
N LEU A 68 2.62 -8.88 3.67
CA LEU A 68 2.90 -7.96 2.55
C LEU A 68 2.68 -6.52 2.99
N THR A 69 3.54 -5.62 2.54
CA THR A 69 3.31 -4.17 2.59
C THR A 69 3.31 -3.59 1.19
N VAL A 70 2.25 -2.88 0.84
CA VAL A 70 2.11 -2.17 -0.44
C VAL A 70 2.32 -0.68 -0.20
N LEU A 71 3.28 -0.09 -0.90
CA LEU A 71 3.67 1.31 -0.75
C LEU A 71 4.37 1.79 -2.03
N GLY A 72 5.06 2.93 -1.98
CA GLY A 72 5.92 3.40 -3.09
C GLY A 72 5.39 4.66 -3.74
N GLY A 73 4.79 4.58 -4.94
CA GLY A 73 4.01 5.66 -5.55
C GLY A 73 2.71 5.87 -4.77
N GLU A 74 1.57 5.58 -5.37
CA GLU A 74 0.28 5.66 -4.69
C GLU A 74 -0.55 4.40 -4.98
N PRO A 75 -0.66 3.48 -4.02
CA PRO A 75 -1.44 2.25 -4.21
C PRO A 75 -2.92 2.51 -4.53
N PHE A 76 -3.51 3.55 -3.92
CA PHE A 76 -4.91 3.92 -4.17
C PHE A 76 -5.10 4.91 -5.34
N ASP A 77 -4.06 5.21 -6.15
CA ASP A 77 -4.33 5.89 -7.42
C ASP A 77 -5.32 5.04 -8.24
N PRO A 78 -6.38 5.64 -8.82
CA PRO A 78 -7.40 4.90 -9.58
C PRO A 78 -6.85 3.92 -10.61
N ARG A 79 -5.68 4.21 -11.19
CA ARG A 79 -5.02 3.35 -12.19
C ARG A 79 -4.33 2.12 -11.60
N ASN A 80 -4.06 2.11 -10.30
CA ASN A 80 -3.40 1.00 -9.61
C ASN A 80 -4.40 0.07 -8.90
N GLN A 81 -5.58 0.59 -8.53
CA GLN A 81 -6.50 -0.09 -7.63
C GLN A 81 -7.00 -1.44 -8.16
N GLU A 82 -7.39 -1.53 -9.44
CA GLU A 82 -7.91 -2.78 -10.01
C GLU A 82 -6.92 -3.94 -9.84
N THR A 83 -5.67 -3.70 -10.27
CA THR A 83 -4.61 -4.71 -10.17
C THR A 83 -4.30 -5.06 -8.72
N LEU A 84 -4.20 -4.05 -7.86
CA LEU A 84 -3.84 -4.27 -6.45
C LEU A 84 -4.97 -4.91 -5.66
N ALA A 85 -6.23 -4.54 -5.86
CA ALA A 85 -7.37 -5.16 -5.18
C ALA A 85 -7.41 -6.67 -5.46
N ARG A 86 -7.26 -7.08 -6.74
CA ARG A 86 -7.18 -8.48 -7.14
C ARG A 86 -5.97 -9.19 -6.50
N PHE A 87 -4.81 -8.58 -6.58
CA PHE A 87 -3.56 -9.17 -6.09
C PHE A 87 -3.56 -9.35 -4.56
N VAL A 88 -3.93 -8.32 -3.79
CA VAL A 88 -3.90 -8.41 -2.32
C VAL A 88 -4.94 -9.40 -1.79
N LYS A 89 -6.12 -9.46 -2.43
CA LYS A 89 -7.14 -10.46 -2.12
C LYS A 89 -6.57 -11.87 -2.32
N ARG A 90 -5.99 -12.15 -3.48
CA ARG A 90 -5.35 -13.43 -3.78
C ARG A 90 -4.22 -13.75 -2.80
N PHE A 91 -3.35 -12.78 -2.50
CA PHE A 91 -2.28 -12.94 -1.51
C PHE A 91 -2.84 -13.34 -0.15
N LYS A 92 -3.89 -12.66 0.31
CA LYS A 92 -4.55 -12.95 1.60
C LYS A 92 -5.13 -14.36 1.63
N GLU A 93 -5.85 -14.76 0.59
CA GLU A 93 -6.48 -16.08 0.45
C GLU A 93 -5.45 -17.21 0.44
N GLU A 94 -4.35 -17.05 -0.29
CA GLU A 94 -3.33 -18.10 -0.46
C GLU A 94 -2.34 -18.19 0.71
N THR A 95 -2.12 -17.11 1.47
CA THR A 95 -1.08 -17.08 2.51
C THR A 95 -1.63 -16.94 3.93
N ASN A 96 -2.83 -16.41 4.09
CA ASN A 96 -3.43 -16.01 5.36
C ASN A 96 -2.54 -15.04 6.19
N LYS A 97 -1.64 -14.29 5.52
CA LYS A 97 -0.72 -13.34 6.16
C LYS A 97 -1.28 -11.92 6.13
N SER A 98 -0.77 -11.06 7.01
CA SER A 98 -1.26 -9.69 7.14
C SER A 98 -0.85 -8.79 5.98
N ILE A 99 -1.73 -7.85 5.62
CA ILE A 99 -1.48 -6.85 4.58
C ILE A 99 -1.50 -5.46 5.17
N TRP A 100 -0.42 -4.72 4.96
CA TRP A 100 -0.27 -3.30 5.26
C TRP A 100 -0.28 -2.52 3.96
N CYS A 101 -0.89 -1.36 3.95
CA CYS A 101 -0.90 -0.48 2.78
C CYS A 101 -0.68 0.97 3.20
N TYR A 102 0.15 1.67 2.44
CA TYR A 102 0.36 3.11 2.59
C TYR A 102 -0.41 3.86 1.51
N THR A 103 -1.01 4.97 1.89
CA THR A 103 -1.62 5.90 0.94
C THR A 103 -1.43 7.34 1.39
N GLY A 104 -1.24 8.23 0.46
CA GLY A 104 -1.28 9.67 0.72
C GLY A 104 -2.69 10.24 0.69
N TYR A 105 -3.70 9.45 0.39
CA TYR A 105 -5.11 9.82 0.50
C TYR A 105 -5.60 9.67 1.96
N VAL A 106 -6.68 10.38 2.28
CA VAL A 106 -7.36 10.29 3.59
C VAL A 106 -8.56 9.36 3.44
N LEU A 107 -8.66 8.34 4.28
CA LEU A 107 -9.62 7.25 4.18
C LEU A 107 -11.06 7.75 3.98
N GLU A 108 -11.56 8.58 4.88
CA GLU A 108 -12.96 9.01 4.88
C GLU A 108 -13.29 9.94 3.72
N LYS A 109 -12.35 10.85 3.41
CA LYS A 109 -12.55 11.93 2.45
C LYS A 109 -12.29 11.50 1.00
N ASP A 110 -11.21 10.75 0.79
CA ASP A 110 -10.70 10.50 -0.55
C ASP A 110 -11.05 9.10 -1.06
N LEU A 111 -11.24 8.12 -0.14
CA LEU A 111 -11.47 6.73 -0.49
C LEU A 111 -12.91 6.28 -0.25
N LEU A 112 -13.53 6.65 0.87
CA LEU A 112 -14.87 6.18 1.23
C LEU A 112 -16.00 7.09 0.74
N ALA A 113 -15.76 8.40 0.63
CA ALA A 113 -16.78 9.31 0.11
C ALA A 113 -17.08 9.00 -1.37
N ASP A 114 -18.35 8.96 -1.76
CA ASP A 114 -18.78 8.64 -3.14
C ASP A 114 -18.16 9.59 -4.18
N ASN A 115 -17.90 10.84 -3.80
CA ASN A 115 -17.21 11.84 -4.61
C ASN A 115 -15.73 11.99 -4.25
N GLY A 116 -15.17 11.02 -3.52
CA GLY A 116 -13.75 11.00 -3.14
C GLY A 116 -12.85 10.92 -4.38
N ARG A 117 -11.80 11.72 -4.40
CA ARG A 117 -10.91 11.85 -5.60
C ARG A 117 -10.18 10.57 -5.98
N ALA A 118 -10.11 9.58 -5.09
CA ALA A 118 -9.53 8.28 -5.34
C ALA A 118 -10.56 7.14 -5.18
N HIS A 119 -11.84 7.47 -5.00
CA HIS A 119 -12.90 6.47 -4.93
C HIS A 119 -13.14 5.83 -6.31
N THR A 120 -13.11 4.50 -6.37
CA THR A 120 -13.42 3.69 -7.54
C THR A 120 -14.27 2.49 -7.15
N GLN A 121 -14.78 1.77 -8.12
CA GLN A 121 -15.49 0.50 -7.87
C GLN A 121 -14.62 -0.57 -7.16
N TYR A 122 -13.29 -0.46 -7.21
CA TYR A 122 -12.35 -1.39 -6.60
C TYR A 122 -11.94 -1.01 -5.18
N THR A 123 -12.23 0.23 -4.75
CA THR A 123 -11.76 0.78 -3.46
C THR A 123 -12.20 -0.07 -2.28
N LYS A 124 -13.46 -0.47 -2.25
CA LYS A 124 -14.00 -1.28 -1.14
C LYS A 124 -13.35 -2.66 -1.07
N ASP A 125 -13.21 -3.35 -2.19
CA ASP A 125 -12.59 -4.68 -2.24
C ASP A 125 -11.11 -4.62 -1.81
N PHE A 126 -10.42 -3.55 -2.22
CA PHE A 126 -9.04 -3.32 -1.82
C PHE A 126 -8.93 -3.08 -0.31
N LEU A 127 -9.74 -2.18 0.26
CA LEU A 127 -9.76 -1.89 1.69
C LEU A 127 -10.11 -3.12 2.53
N ASN A 128 -11.07 -3.95 2.10
CA ASN A 128 -11.49 -5.18 2.79
C ASN A 128 -10.38 -6.22 2.90
N SER A 129 -9.38 -6.16 2.02
CA SER A 129 -8.23 -7.08 2.04
C SER A 129 -7.07 -6.59 2.90
N ILE A 130 -7.09 -5.35 3.38
CA ILE A 130 -6.02 -4.71 4.15
C ILE A 130 -6.28 -4.88 5.66
N ASP A 131 -5.24 -5.20 6.41
CA ASP A 131 -5.31 -5.27 7.89
C ASP A 131 -4.92 -3.94 8.55
N VAL A 132 -3.95 -3.23 7.97
CA VAL A 132 -3.49 -1.93 8.46
C VAL A 132 -3.30 -0.97 7.29
N LEU A 133 -3.93 0.18 7.38
CA LEU A 133 -3.78 1.30 6.45
C LEU A 133 -3.00 2.43 7.13
N ILE A 134 -1.93 2.89 6.49
CA ILE A 134 -1.25 4.14 6.85
C ILE A 134 -1.74 5.18 5.85
N ASP A 135 -2.55 6.14 6.33
CA ASP A 135 -3.19 7.13 5.48
C ASP A 135 -2.72 8.55 5.74
N GLY A 136 -2.97 9.43 4.78
CA GLY A 136 -2.62 10.85 4.81
C GLY A 136 -1.37 11.20 4.01
N PRO A 137 -1.34 12.37 3.37
CA PRO A 137 -0.22 12.82 2.55
C PRO A 137 1.02 13.06 3.42
N PHE A 138 2.20 12.78 2.86
CA PHE A 138 3.44 13.20 3.52
C PHE A 138 3.51 14.73 3.58
N ASP A 139 3.70 15.25 4.79
CA ASP A 139 3.86 16.68 5.06
C ASP A 139 5.27 16.94 5.59
N ILE A 140 6.08 17.65 4.80
CA ILE A 140 7.48 17.94 5.13
C ILE A 140 7.61 18.79 6.43
N ASP A 141 6.63 19.66 6.69
CA ASP A 141 6.65 20.55 7.86
C ASP A 141 6.28 19.78 9.17
N GLN A 142 5.68 18.59 9.01
CA GLN A 142 5.36 17.68 10.10
C GLN A 142 6.25 16.42 10.12
N ARG A 143 7.34 16.42 9.34
CA ARG A 143 8.28 15.31 9.27
C ARG A 143 8.85 14.96 10.64
N ASP A 144 8.80 13.68 11.00
CA ASP A 144 9.34 13.20 12.27
C ASP A 144 9.86 11.76 12.10
N LEU A 145 11.18 11.60 12.17
CA LEU A 145 11.87 10.31 11.96
C LEU A 145 11.76 9.36 13.17
N THR A 146 11.22 9.82 14.29
CA THR A 146 11.02 8.99 15.50
C THR A 146 9.71 8.23 15.46
N LEU A 147 8.80 8.58 14.54
CA LEU A 147 7.49 7.94 14.40
C LEU A 147 7.64 6.53 13.82
N PRO A 148 7.02 5.51 14.43
CA PRO A 148 7.01 4.18 13.84
C PRO A 148 6.18 4.17 12.56
N PHE A 149 6.71 3.57 11.49
CA PHE A 149 6.04 3.26 10.22
C PHE A 149 5.38 4.42 9.47
N ARG A 150 5.69 5.68 9.78
CA ARG A 150 5.14 6.86 9.09
C ARG A 150 6.16 7.99 9.06
N GLY A 151 6.06 8.85 8.06
CA GLY A 151 7.06 9.89 7.81
C GLY A 151 6.72 11.26 8.42
N SER A 152 5.45 11.52 8.71
CA SER A 152 4.97 12.80 9.24
C SER A 152 3.82 12.61 10.24
N ARG A 153 3.66 13.57 11.16
CA ARG A 153 2.74 13.45 12.31
C ARG A 153 1.27 13.41 11.90
N ASN A 154 0.91 14.02 10.79
CA ASN A 154 -0.45 14.02 10.25
C ASN A 154 -0.90 12.65 9.71
N GLN A 155 0.04 11.75 9.39
CA GLN A 155 -0.31 10.41 8.94
C GLN A 155 -0.84 9.54 10.08
N ARG A 156 -1.83 8.68 9.78
CA ARG A 156 -2.48 7.83 10.77
C ARG A 156 -2.15 6.36 10.49
N ILE A 157 -2.08 5.56 11.55
CA ILE A 157 -2.00 4.08 11.46
C ILE A 157 -3.38 3.55 11.86
N LEU A 158 -4.11 3.01 10.89
CA LEU A 158 -5.48 2.55 11.05
C LEU A 158 -5.51 1.03 10.97
N LYS A 159 -5.91 0.36 12.06
CA LYS A 159 -6.22 -1.07 12.06
C LYS A 159 -7.63 -1.24 11.52
N MET A 160 -7.77 -1.81 10.33
CA MET A 160 -9.05 -1.86 9.61
C MET A 160 -10.15 -2.58 10.37
N LYS A 161 -9.82 -3.62 11.15
CA LYS A 161 -10.76 -4.34 12.01
C LYS A 161 -11.41 -3.49 13.10
N ASP A 162 -10.76 -2.39 13.53
CA ASP A 162 -11.21 -1.53 14.63
C ASP A 162 -12.14 -0.40 14.11
N LEU A 163 -12.26 -0.25 12.80
CA LEU A 163 -12.97 0.89 12.20
C LEU A 163 -14.48 0.67 12.01
N ASN A 164 -15.03 -0.52 12.32
CA ASN A 164 -16.46 -0.85 12.12
C ASN A 164 -17.01 -0.41 10.76
N LEU A 165 -16.14 -0.37 9.75
CA LEU A 165 -16.55 0.02 8.40
C LEU A 165 -17.45 -1.08 7.84
N LYS A 166 -18.73 -0.76 7.63
CA LYS A 166 -19.62 -1.56 6.78
C LYS A 166 -19.26 -1.24 5.32
N ILE A 167 -18.15 -1.82 4.85
CA ILE A 167 -17.69 -1.63 3.47
C ILE A 167 -18.16 -2.81 2.61
#